data_5a845a15ec2600b0744f3448824cfe3e
#
_entry.id   5a845a15ec2600b0744f3448824cfe3e
#
_cell.length_a   1.000
_cell.length_b   1.000
_cell.length_c   1.000
_cell.angle_alpha   90.00
_cell.angle_beta   90.00
_cell.angle_gamma   90.00
#
_symmetry.space_group_name_H-M   'P 1'
#
loop_
_entity.id
_entity.type
_entity.pdbx_description
1 polymer ?
#
loop_
_entity_poly.entity_id
_entity_poly.type
_entity_poly.pdbx_seq_one_letter_code
_entity_poly.pdbx_strand_id
1 'polypeptide(L)'
;MNQVSQYSKRKELFMKLSFRWYGEDDPVTLEYISQIPNMRSVVSAIYDVKPGEIWSEESLAKMKSTVEAAGLIFDIVESVPVHENIKLGAENADELIENYCENIRRCAKYGVKCITYNFMPVFDWTRTQLDKKAPDGSTSLVMYWEQMKGLDPLKDDIHLPGWDSSYTQKEVRELICAYGKLGEEGLWRNLEKFLKQIIPVAEECGVRMAIHPDDPPYPIFGIPRIITNEENIDRMLSIVDSPANSLCLCTGSLGCALTNDIVRMTEKYAARDRIAFMHMRNVLVLDDGSFEECGHLSKNGSIDMYEITKALVKHGFDGYVRPDHGRMIWGEVGKPGYGLYDRALGAAYINGLFEACEKSMKN
;
A
#
# COMPACT_ATOMS: atom_id res chain seq x y z
N MET A 1 -24.04 34.19 -25.29
CA MET A 1 -22.93 33.25 -25.61
C MET A 1 -21.69 33.80 -24.91
N ASN A 2 -21.32 33.35 -23.73
CA ASN A 2 -19.99 33.56 -23.09
C ASN A 2 -19.92 33.20 -21.60
N GLN A 3 -20.75 32.24 -21.12
CA GLN A 3 -20.63 31.74 -19.76
C GLN A 3 -20.00 30.33 -19.68
N VAL A 4 -19.77 29.63 -20.80
CA VAL A 4 -19.21 28.28 -20.83
C VAL A 4 -17.67 28.29 -20.78
N SER A 5 -17.05 29.44 -21.06
CA SER A 5 -15.55 29.55 -21.15
C SER A 5 -14.84 29.76 -19.81
N GLN A 6 -15.53 30.10 -18.72
CA GLN A 6 -14.91 30.33 -17.41
C GLN A 6 -14.74 29.05 -16.55
N TYR A 7 -15.43 27.97 -16.89
CA TYR A 7 -15.33 26.70 -16.16
C TYR A 7 -14.16 25.80 -16.60
N SER A 8 -13.46 26.11 -17.70
CA SER A 8 -12.43 25.24 -18.30
C SER A 8 -11.00 25.46 -17.78
N LYS A 9 -10.78 26.31 -16.79
CA LYS A 9 -9.49 26.48 -16.11
C LYS A 9 -9.59 26.12 -14.61
N ARG A 10 -10.18 24.97 -14.28
CA ARG A 10 -9.94 24.39 -12.96
C ARG A 10 -8.47 23.98 -12.91
N LYS A 11 -7.71 24.60 -12.03
CA LYS A 11 -6.35 24.18 -11.70
C LYS A 11 -6.48 22.74 -11.18
N GLU A 12 -5.85 21.78 -11.86
CA GLU A 12 -5.81 20.40 -11.40
C GLU A 12 -5.22 20.37 -9.98
N LEU A 13 -5.77 19.53 -9.12
CA LEU A 13 -5.16 19.20 -7.84
C LEU A 13 -3.75 18.65 -8.10
N PHE A 14 -2.78 18.98 -7.28
CA PHE A 14 -1.41 18.49 -7.47
C PHE A 14 -1.33 16.97 -7.31
N MET A 15 -2.07 16.40 -6.34
CA MET A 15 -2.09 14.96 -6.11
C MET A 15 -2.79 14.19 -7.22
N LYS A 16 -2.33 12.95 -7.45
CA LYS A 16 -2.89 12.04 -8.45
C LYS A 16 -3.77 11.01 -7.73
N LEU A 17 -5.09 11.20 -7.77
CA LEU A 17 -6.03 10.27 -7.15
C LEU A 17 -6.04 8.94 -7.90
N SER A 18 -5.96 7.86 -7.17
CA SER A 18 -5.89 6.50 -7.71
C SER A 18 -6.80 5.54 -6.96
N PHE A 19 -7.08 4.39 -7.57
CA PHE A 19 -7.95 3.37 -7.02
C PHE A 19 -7.44 1.97 -7.31
N ARG A 20 -7.51 1.08 -6.31
CA ARG A 20 -7.10 -0.31 -6.47
C ARG A 20 -8.14 -1.11 -7.26
N TRP A 21 -7.68 -1.83 -8.29
CA TRP A 21 -8.45 -2.74 -9.11
C TRP A 21 -7.75 -4.09 -9.24
N TYR A 22 -8.49 -5.18 -9.06
CA TYR A 22 -7.93 -6.53 -9.02
C TYR A 22 -8.07 -7.31 -10.33
N GLY A 23 -8.35 -6.65 -11.44
CA GLY A 23 -8.47 -7.28 -12.76
C GLY A 23 -9.91 -7.52 -13.19
N GLU A 24 -10.07 -8.22 -14.31
CA GLU A 24 -11.36 -8.34 -15.00
C GLU A 24 -12.45 -9.04 -14.17
N ASP A 25 -12.06 -9.87 -13.19
CA ASP A 25 -12.98 -10.56 -12.28
C ASP A 25 -13.34 -9.74 -11.02
N ASP A 26 -12.80 -8.52 -10.88
CA ASP A 26 -13.13 -7.64 -9.76
C ASP A 26 -14.57 -7.14 -9.89
N PRO A 27 -15.45 -7.35 -8.88
CA PRO A 27 -16.80 -6.78 -8.90
C PRO A 27 -16.81 -5.25 -8.95
N VAL A 28 -15.72 -4.61 -8.54
CA VAL A 28 -15.50 -3.17 -8.70
C VAL A 28 -14.92 -2.91 -10.08
N THR A 29 -15.77 -2.55 -11.04
CA THR A 29 -15.37 -2.39 -12.45
C THR A 29 -14.62 -1.07 -12.70
N LEU A 30 -13.81 -1.05 -13.77
CA LEU A 30 -13.16 0.20 -14.22
C LEU A 30 -14.17 1.29 -14.58
N GLU A 31 -15.35 0.92 -15.08
CA GLU A 31 -16.44 1.84 -15.34
C GLU A 31 -16.90 2.57 -14.07
N TYR A 32 -17.09 1.83 -12.95
CA TYR A 32 -17.45 2.43 -11.68
C TYR A 32 -16.33 3.30 -11.11
N ILE A 33 -15.08 2.84 -11.23
CA ILE A 33 -13.91 3.59 -10.80
C ILE A 33 -13.83 4.94 -11.55
N SER A 34 -14.07 4.94 -12.86
CA SER A 34 -14.00 6.16 -13.69
C SER A 34 -15.05 7.21 -13.31
N GLN A 35 -16.15 6.80 -12.66
CA GLN A 35 -17.22 7.69 -12.19
C GLN A 35 -16.88 8.41 -10.87
N ILE A 36 -15.82 7.97 -10.16
CA ILE A 36 -15.38 8.64 -8.93
C ILE A 36 -14.79 10.01 -9.28
N PRO A 37 -15.24 11.12 -8.66
CA PRO A 37 -14.75 12.46 -8.99
C PRO A 37 -13.21 12.58 -8.92
N ASN A 38 -12.61 13.18 -9.94
CA ASN A 38 -11.17 13.38 -10.11
C ASN A 38 -10.33 12.09 -10.12
N MET A 39 -10.95 10.93 -10.32
CA MET A 39 -10.21 9.68 -10.48
C MET A 39 -9.34 9.76 -11.72
N ARG A 40 -8.05 9.41 -11.56
CA ARG A 40 -7.07 9.48 -12.63
C ARG A 40 -6.41 8.14 -12.91
N SER A 41 -5.87 7.52 -11.87
CA SER A 41 -4.99 6.38 -12.03
C SER A 41 -5.59 5.10 -11.45
N VAL A 42 -5.27 3.97 -12.07
CA VAL A 42 -5.58 2.63 -11.57
C VAL A 42 -4.33 2.02 -10.98
N VAL A 43 -4.48 1.46 -9.79
CA VAL A 43 -3.45 0.66 -9.12
C VAL A 43 -3.78 -0.81 -9.33
N SER A 44 -2.93 -1.53 -10.03
CA SER A 44 -3.13 -2.95 -10.32
C SER A 44 -1.80 -3.71 -10.41
N ALA A 45 -1.86 -5.00 -10.70
CA ALA A 45 -0.70 -5.87 -10.88
C ALA A 45 -1.02 -6.96 -11.91
N ILE A 46 -0.01 -7.74 -12.30
CA ILE A 46 -0.21 -8.97 -13.06
C ILE A 46 -0.37 -10.12 -12.07
N TYR A 47 -1.58 -10.68 -12.01
CA TYR A 47 -1.97 -11.63 -10.95
C TYR A 47 -1.76 -13.10 -11.28
N ASP A 48 -1.53 -13.42 -12.54
CA ASP A 48 -1.38 -14.80 -13.07
C ASP A 48 0.09 -15.25 -13.16
N VAL A 49 1.02 -14.45 -12.61
CA VAL A 49 2.45 -14.73 -12.59
C VAL A 49 2.90 -14.94 -11.14
N LYS A 50 3.68 -16.00 -10.92
CA LYS A 50 4.18 -16.31 -9.56
C LYS A 50 5.23 -15.30 -9.08
N PRO A 51 5.37 -15.10 -7.76
CA PRO A 51 6.45 -14.29 -7.21
C PRO A 51 7.83 -14.77 -7.72
N GLY A 52 8.69 -13.82 -8.12
CA GLY A 52 10.02 -14.11 -8.65
C GLY A 52 10.10 -14.38 -10.14
N GLU A 53 8.98 -14.57 -10.82
CA GLU A 53 8.94 -14.71 -12.27
C GLU A 53 8.87 -13.35 -12.98
N ILE A 54 9.30 -13.33 -14.24
CA ILE A 54 9.28 -12.12 -15.08
C ILE A 54 7.91 -11.99 -15.73
N TRP A 55 7.27 -10.84 -15.59
CA TRP A 55 6.00 -10.50 -16.21
C TRP A 55 6.13 -10.37 -17.73
N SER A 56 5.20 -10.94 -18.48
CA SER A 56 5.22 -10.82 -19.92
C SER A 56 4.88 -9.40 -20.39
N GLU A 57 5.47 -8.98 -21.49
CA GLU A 57 5.12 -7.70 -22.12
C GLU A 57 3.68 -7.69 -22.63
N GLU A 58 3.16 -8.84 -23.03
CA GLU A 58 1.78 -9.01 -23.48
C GLU A 58 0.79 -8.74 -22.34
N SER A 59 1.02 -9.28 -21.13
CA SER A 59 0.18 -9.04 -19.96
C SER A 59 0.18 -7.57 -19.56
N LEU A 60 1.35 -6.91 -19.59
CA LEU A 60 1.46 -5.48 -19.31
C LEU A 60 0.77 -4.61 -20.36
N ALA A 61 0.92 -4.96 -21.64
CA ALA A 61 0.23 -4.26 -22.74
C ALA A 61 -1.29 -4.41 -22.62
N LYS A 62 -1.78 -5.63 -22.32
CA LYS A 62 -3.21 -5.90 -22.09
C LYS A 62 -3.72 -5.09 -20.92
N MET A 63 -3.06 -5.13 -19.76
CA MET A 63 -3.45 -4.37 -18.58
C MET A 63 -3.56 -2.87 -18.89
N LYS A 64 -2.53 -2.30 -19.51
CA LYS A 64 -2.52 -0.90 -19.93
C LYS A 64 -3.67 -0.55 -20.85
N SER A 65 -3.86 -1.32 -21.93
CA SER A 65 -4.93 -1.04 -22.91
C SER A 65 -6.32 -1.15 -22.29
N THR A 66 -6.54 -2.10 -21.38
CA THR A 66 -7.81 -2.28 -20.66
C THR A 66 -8.13 -1.07 -19.78
N VAL A 67 -7.15 -0.58 -19.04
CA VAL A 67 -7.31 0.61 -18.17
C VAL A 67 -7.52 1.88 -18.99
N GLU A 68 -6.74 2.07 -20.06
CA GLU A 68 -6.85 3.24 -20.95
C GLU A 68 -8.17 3.28 -21.71
N ALA A 69 -8.73 2.13 -22.06
CA ALA A 69 -10.06 2.04 -22.69
C ALA A 69 -11.19 2.56 -21.77
N ALA A 70 -10.99 2.52 -20.47
CA ALA A 70 -11.91 3.11 -19.48
C ALA A 70 -11.65 4.61 -19.21
N GLY A 71 -10.72 5.24 -19.94
CA GLY A 71 -10.35 6.65 -19.75
C GLY A 71 -9.46 6.90 -18.52
N LEU A 72 -8.86 5.86 -17.94
CA LEU A 72 -7.98 5.91 -16.78
C LEU A 72 -6.52 5.67 -17.18
N ILE A 73 -5.57 5.87 -16.27
CA ILE A 73 -4.14 5.72 -16.52
C ILE A 73 -3.59 4.55 -15.70
N PHE A 74 -2.82 3.67 -16.34
CA PHE A 74 -2.07 2.61 -15.67
C PHE A 74 -0.62 3.07 -15.48
N ASP A 75 -0.34 3.77 -14.38
CA ASP A 75 0.98 4.29 -14.05
C ASP A 75 1.48 3.88 -12.65
N ILE A 76 0.69 3.05 -11.93
CA ILE A 76 1.04 2.53 -10.61
C ILE A 76 0.85 1.01 -10.60
N VAL A 77 1.88 0.31 -10.15
CA VAL A 77 1.83 -1.13 -9.88
C VAL A 77 1.84 -1.37 -8.37
N GLU A 78 0.92 -2.19 -7.91
CA GLU A 78 0.91 -2.69 -6.54
C GLU A 78 0.39 -4.13 -6.53
N SER A 79 1.30 -5.08 -6.38
CA SER A 79 2.74 -4.96 -6.25
C SER A 79 3.45 -5.90 -7.23
N VAL A 80 4.73 -5.63 -7.48
CA VAL A 80 5.63 -6.70 -7.90
C VAL A 80 6.04 -7.42 -6.62
N PRO A 81 5.64 -8.70 -6.41
CA PRO A 81 5.91 -9.38 -5.15
C PRO A 81 7.40 -9.70 -4.99
N VAL A 82 7.95 -9.44 -3.80
CA VAL A 82 9.31 -9.84 -3.46
C VAL A 82 9.30 -11.28 -2.97
N HIS A 83 9.97 -12.17 -3.70
CA HIS A 83 10.02 -13.59 -3.37
C HIS A 83 10.67 -13.86 -2.01
N GLU A 84 10.17 -14.85 -1.24
CA GLU A 84 10.69 -15.18 0.09
C GLU A 84 12.20 -15.51 0.08
N ASN A 85 12.72 -16.14 -0.98
CA ASN A 85 14.14 -16.45 -1.11
C ASN A 85 15.03 -15.18 -1.19
N ILE A 86 14.50 -14.04 -1.69
CA ILE A 86 15.20 -12.76 -1.62
C ILE A 86 15.28 -12.30 -0.16
N LYS A 87 14.14 -12.31 0.55
CA LYS A 87 14.03 -11.89 1.94
C LYS A 87 14.87 -12.78 2.88
N LEU A 88 14.96 -14.08 2.59
CA LEU A 88 15.76 -15.05 3.34
C LEU A 88 17.25 -15.03 2.95
N GLY A 89 17.63 -14.43 1.83
CA GLY A 89 19.02 -14.46 1.31
C GLY A 89 19.44 -15.85 0.84
N ALA A 90 18.53 -16.59 0.21
CA ALA A 90 18.78 -17.92 -0.32
C ALA A 90 19.79 -17.91 -1.48
N GLU A 91 20.31 -19.07 -1.87
CA GLU A 91 21.33 -19.21 -2.94
C GLU A 91 20.91 -18.60 -4.28
N ASN A 92 19.61 -18.67 -4.63
CA ASN A 92 19.06 -18.10 -5.87
C ASN A 92 18.56 -16.66 -5.74
N ALA A 93 18.84 -15.97 -4.63
CA ALA A 93 18.35 -14.61 -4.39
C ALA A 93 18.81 -13.62 -5.47
N ASP A 94 20.05 -13.74 -5.96
CA ASP A 94 20.58 -12.83 -6.99
C ASP A 94 19.85 -12.98 -8.33
N GLU A 95 19.55 -14.20 -8.76
CA GLU A 95 18.74 -14.46 -9.95
C GLU A 95 17.34 -13.86 -9.82
N LEU A 96 16.70 -14.04 -8.67
CA LEU A 96 15.37 -13.49 -8.39
C LEU A 96 15.35 -11.96 -8.35
N ILE A 97 16.44 -11.33 -7.87
CA ILE A 97 16.60 -9.87 -7.89
C ILE A 97 16.78 -9.37 -9.33
N GLU A 98 17.54 -10.08 -10.19
CA GLU A 98 17.64 -9.70 -11.60
C GLU A 98 16.28 -9.81 -12.32
N ASN A 99 15.50 -10.86 -12.06
CA ASN A 99 14.13 -10.97 -12.56
C ASN A 99 13.26 -9.80 -12.09
N TYR A 100 13.46 -9.35 -10.85
CA TYR A 100 12.79 -8.17 -10.30
C TYR A 100 13.20 -6.89 -11.05
N CYS A 101 14.49 -6.72 -11.32
CA CYS A 101 15.02 -5.62 -12.13
C CYS A 101 14.42 -5.60 -13.54
N GLU A 102 14.28 -6.77 -14.16
CA GLU A 102 13.63 -6.90 -15.47
C GLU A 102 12.14 -6.50 -15.39
N ASN A 103 11.45 -6.86 -14.31
CA ASN A 103 10.08 -6.40 -14.09
C ASN A 103 9.97 -4.87 -13.98
N ILE A 104 10.93 -4.21 -13.32
CA ILE A 104 10.99 -2.74 -13.27
C ILE A 104 11.14 -2.15 -14.68
N ARG A 105 12.08 -2.68 -15.50
CA ARG A 105 12.30 -2.23 -16.89
C ARG A 105 11.04 -2.38 -17.73
N ARG A 106 10.38 -3.54 -17.64
CA ARG A 106 9.13 -3.81 -18.38
C ARG A 106 7.99 -2.90 -17.92
N CYS A 107 7.78 -2.75 -16.64
CA CYS A 107 6.78 -1.83 -16.11
C CYS A 107 7.00 -0.40 -16.62
N ALA A 108 8.25 0.09 -16.57
CA ALA A 108 8.61 1.42 -17.08
C ALA A 108 8.32 1.59 -18.59
N LYS A 109 8.63 0.58 -19.40
CA LYS A 109 8.34 0.55 -20.84
C LYS A 109 6.85 0.75 -21.13
N TYR A 110 5.98 0.24 -20.27
CA TYR A 110 4.52 0.38 -20.38
C TYR A 110 3.96 1.63 -19.65
N GLY A 111 4.82 2.51 -19.16
CA GLY A 111 4.43 3.82 -18.63
C GLY A 111 4.24 3.88 -17.12
N VAL A 112 4.53 2.80 -16.39
CA VAL A 112 4.49 2.77 -14.93
C VAL A 112 5.54 3.75 -14.36
N LYS A 113 5.13 4.52 -13.36
CA LYS A 113 5.96 5.54 -12.68
C LYS A 113 6.20 5.23 -11.21
N CYS A 114 5.36 4.39 -10.62
CA CYS A 114 5.46 3.96 -9.24
C CYS A 114 5.23 2.46 -9.12
N ILE A 115 6.15 1.76 -8.48
CA ILE A 115 5.99 0.34 -8.14
C ILE A 115 5.99 0.22 -6.62
N THR A 116 4.85 -0.20 -6.07
CA THR A 116 4.74 -0.53 -4.65
C THR A 116 5.18 -1.96 -4.41
N TYR A 117 5.89 -2.17 -3.34
CA TYR A 117 6.32 -3.48 -2.85
C TYR A 117 6.35 -3.50 -1.33
N ASN A 118 6.41 -4.67 -0.75
CA ASN A 118 6.69 -4.84 0.67
C ASN A 118 7.85 -5.82 0.88
N PHE A 119 8.42 -5.81 2.07
CA PHE A 119 9.48 -6.74 2.48
C PHE A 119 9.05 -7.55 3.71
N MET A 120 7.73 -7.73 3.86
CA MET A 120 7.11 -8.46 4.96
C MET A 120 7.40 -9.95 4.85
N PRO A 121 7.98 -10.58 5.89
CA PRO A 121 8.17 -12.03 5.90
C PRO A 121 6.85 -12.78 6.00
N VAL A 122 6.67 -13.81 5.19
CA VAL A 122 5.58 -14.79 5.20
C VAL A 122 4.21 -14.19 4.88
N PHE A 123 3.79 -13.16 5.61
CA PHE A 123 2.46 -12.56 5.53
C PHE A 123 2.56 -11.10 5.11
N ASP A 124 1.79 -10.69 4.12
CA ASP A 124 1.71 -9.29 3.70
C ASP A 124 1.09 -8.44 4.81
N TRP A 125 -0.23 -8.54 4.98
CA TRP A 125 -0.96 -7.88 6.04
C TRP A 125 -1.70 -8.92 6.89
N THR A 126 -1.90 -8.62 8.15
CA THR A 126 -2.54 -9.57 9.07
C THR A 126 -3.74 -8.94 9.75
N ARG A 127 -4.87 -9.64 9.68
CA ARG A 127 -6.10 -9.33 10.41
C ARG A 127 -6.58 -10.59 11.13
N THR A 128 -7.32 -10.40 12.20
CA THR A 128 -7.92 -11.49 12.95
C THR A 128 -9.33 -11.78 12.49
N GLN A 129 -10.01 -10.78 11.89
CA GLN A 129 -11.34 -10.92 11.33
C GLN A 129 -11.57 -9.92 10.19
N LEU A 130 -12.30 -10.32 9.13
CA LEU A 130 -12.56 -9.50 7.95
C LEU A 130 -13.97 -8.89 7.89
N ASP A 131 -14.86 -9.27 8.78
CA ASP A 131 -16.30 -8.98 8.71
C ASP A 131 -16.88 -8.53 10.06
N LYS A 132 -16.08 -7.91 10.92
CA LYS A 132 -16.55 -7.38 12.19
C LYS A 132 -17.68 -6.38 11.95
N LYS A 133 -18.86 -6.66 12.49
CA LYS A 133 -20.04 -5.79 12.36
C LYS A 133 -19.92 -4.57 13.25
N ALA A 134 -20.14 -3.40 12.65
CA ALA A 134 -20.31 -2.15 13.35
C ALA A 134 -21.77 -1.88 13.73
N PRO A 135 -22.06 -0.95 14.68
CA PRO A 135 -23.44 -0.64 15.09
C PRO A 135 -24.34 -0.14 13.95
N ASP A 136 -23.78 0.45 12.90
CA ASP A 136 -24.51 0.92 11.72
C ASP A 136 -24.81 -0.19 10.70
N GLY A 137 -24.39 -1.43 10.99
CA GLY A 137 -24.59 -2.60 10.13
C GLY A 137 -23.51 -2.79 9.07
N SER A 138 -22.55 -1.87 8.94
CA SER A 138 -21.38 -2.06 8.10
C SER A 138 -20.44 -3.13 8.66
N THR A 139 -19.51 -3.65 7.84
CA THR A 139 -18.45 -4.54 8.30
C THR A 139 -17.08 -3.98 7.96
N SER A 140 -16.10 -4.30 8.81
CA SER A 140 -14.71 -3.86 8.65
C SER A 140 -13.71 -4.93 9.07
N LEU A 141 -12.48 -4.74 8.63
CA LEU A 141 -11.35 -5.56 9.02
C LEU A 141 -10.84 -5.12 10.39
N VAL A 142 -10.45 -6.10 11.22
CA VAL A 142 -9.94 -5.81 12.56
C VAL A 142 -8.73 -6.68 12.90
N MET A 143 -7.92 -6.18 13.81
CA MET A 143 -6.84 -6.91 14.46
C MET A 143 -7.03 -6.83 15.97
N TYR A 144 -7.41 -7.93 16.60
CA TYR A 144 -7.63 -8.01 18.03
C TYR A 144 -6.61 -8.94 18.68
N TRP A 145 -5.83 -8.44 19.61
CA TRP A 145 -4.86 -9.23 20.36
C TRP A 145 -5.49 -10.40 21.10
N GLU A 146 -6.71 -10.23 21.60
CA GLU A 146 -7.41 -11.30 22.29
C GLU A 146 -7.71 -12.51 21.36
N GLN A 147 -7.95 -12.26 20.07
CA GLN A 147 -8.14 -13.32 19.07
C GLN A 147 -6.83 -14.01 18.67
N MET A 148 -5.69 -13.36 18.92
CA MET A 148 -4.35 -13.93 18.69
C MET A 148 -3.84 -14.74 19.88
N LYS A 149 -4.44 -14.54 21.05
CA LYS A 149 -3.98 -15.15 22.30
C LYS A 149 -4.11 -16.66 22.27
N GLY A 150 -3.00 -17.33 22.53
CA GLY A 150 -2.94 -18.79 22.58
C GLY A 150 -2.76 -19.47 21.22
N LEU A 151 -2.73 -18.74 20.12
CA LEU A 151 -2.38 -19.30 18.82
C LEU A 151 -0.86 -19.58 18.73
N ASP A 152 -0.50 -20.78 18.30
CA ASP A 152 0.88 -21.19 18.07
C ASP A 152 1.00 -21.76 16.63
N PRO A 153 1.51 -20.94 15.65
CA PRO A 153 1.57 -21.39 14.26
C PRO A 153 2.51 -22.56 14.02
N LEU A 154 3.34 -22.92 14.99
CA LEU A 154 4.21 -24.09 14.90
C LEU A 154 3.50 -25.39 15.32
N LYS A 155 2.42 -25.28 16.09
CA LYS A 155 1.64 -26.42 16.61
C LYS A 155 0.25 -26.53 15.99
N ASP A 156 -0.38 -25.37 15.79
CA ASP A 156 -1.76 -25.30 15.37
C ASP A 156 -1.86 -25.08 13.85
N ASP A 157 -2.93 -25.55 13.24
CA ASP A 157 -3.29 -25.17 11.88
C ASP A 157 -4.05 -23.85 11.94
N ILE A 158 -3.31 -22.76 11.78
CA ILE A 158 -3.84 -21.41 11.90
C ILE A 158 -4.28 -20.91 10.53
N HIS A 159 -5.52 -20.43 10.45
CA HIS A 159 -6.08 -19.77 9.29
C HIS A 159 -6.48 -18.35 9.69
N LEU A 160 -5.54 -17.41 9.63
CA LEU A 160 -5.86 -16.00 9.79
C LEU A 160 -6.32 -15.41 8.46
N PRO A 161 -7.38 -14.60 8.49
CA PRO A 161 -7.81 -13.86 7.31
C PRO A 161 -6.68 -12.95 6.78
N GLY A 162 -6.52 -12.92 5.46
CA GLY A 162 -5.46 -12.14 4.81
C GLY A 162 -4.14 -12.90 4.65
N TRP A 163 -4.01 -14.08 5.24
CA TRP A 163 -2.86 -14.93 4.98
C TRP A 163 -2.90 -15.45 3.55
N ASP A 164 -1.73 -15.45 2.95
CA ASP A 164 -1.58 -15.98 1.60
C ASP A 164 -1.92 -17.47 1.60
N SER A 165 -2.97 -17.83 0.86
CA SER A 165 -3.37 -19.21 0.63
C SER A 165 -2.38 -19.97 -0.27
N SER A 166 -1.31 -19.31 -0.73
CA SER A 166 -0.27 -19.89 -1.57
C SER A 166 0.61 -20.90 -0.84
N TYR A 167 0.63 -20.86 0.50
CA TYR A 167 1.46 -21.75 1.32
C TYR A 167 0.65 -22.83 2.02
N THR A 168 1.17 -24.04 2.02
CA THR A 168 0.67 -25.09 2.91
C THR A 168 1.10 -24.80 4.36
N GLN A 169 0.39 -25.35 5.35
CA GLN A 169 0.74 -25.18 6.76
C GLN A 169 2.18 -25.63 7.08
N LYS A 170 2.68 -26.65 6.37
CA LYS A 170 4.06 -27.10 6.50
C LYS A 170 5.05 -26.02 6.05
N GLU A 171 4.82 -25.44 4.88
CA GLU A 171 5.66 -24.37 4.34
C GLU A 171 5.64 -23.13 5.24
N VAL A 172 4.48 -22.75 5.78
CA VAL A 172 4.37 -21.65 6.76
C VAL A 172 5.25 -21.90 7.98
N ARG A 173 5.21 -23.11 8.55
CA ARG A 173 6.05 -23.48 9.71
C ARG A 173 7.55 -23.44 9.36
N GLU A 174 7.93 -23.94 8.19
CA GLU A 174 9.32 -23.89 7.71
C GLU A 174 9.80 -22.45 7.54
N LEU A 175 8.97 -21.57 6.97
CA LEU A 175 9.27 -20.15 6.81
C LEU A 175 9.39 -19.43 8.17
N ILE A 176 8.46 -19.65 9.11
CA ILE A 176 8.54 -19.07 10.45
C ILE A 176 9.84 -19.47 11.14
N CYS A 177 10.22 -20.75 11.07
CA CYS A 177 11.48 -21.24 11.62
C CYS A 177 12.70 -20.61 10.92
N ALA A 178 12.66 -20.43 9.61
CA ALA A 178 13.74 -19.81 8.86
C ALA A 178 13.93 -18.34 9.26
N TYR A 179 12.85 -17.57 9.35
CA TYR A 179 12.90 -16.17 9.79
C TYR A 179 13.30 -16.01 11.26
N GLY A 180 12.87 -16.91 12.13
CA GLY A 180 13.33 -16.94 13.52
C GLY A 180 14.85 -17.13 13.65
N LYS A 181 15.46 -17.93 12.75
CA LYS A 181 16.92 -18.11 12.69
C LYS A 181 17.62 -16.92 12.03
N LEU A 182 17.03 -16.34 10.99
CA LEU A 182 17.58 -15.18 10.28
C LEU A 182 17.64 -13.95 11.18
N GLY A 183 16.57 -13.71 11.95
CA GLY A 183 16.41 -12.56 12.81
C GLY A 183 16.28 -11.23 12.06
N GLU A 184 16.04 -10.18 12.81
CA GLU A 184 15.80 -8.84 12.26
C GLU A 184 16.99 -8.30 11.46
N GLU A 185 18.21 -8.40 11.99
CA GLU A 185 19.41 -7.93 11.30
C GLU A 185 19.75 -8.76 10.05
N GLY A 186 19.35 -10.02 10.01
CA GLY A 186 19.43 -10.83 8.79
C GLY A 186 18.49 -10.30 7.70
N LEU A 187 17.26 -9.97 8.08
CA LEU A 187 16.28 -9.39 7.18
C LEU A 187 16.74 -8.00 6.66
N TRP A 188 17.32 -7.16 7.52
CA TRP A 188 17.92 -5.88 7.13
C TRP A 188 19.04 -6.02 6.12
N ARG A 189 19.97 -6.98 6.31
CA ARG A 189 21.05 -7.22 5.33
C ARG A 189 20.51 -7.65 3.97
N ASN A 190 19.45 -8.44 3.95
CA ASN A 190 18.85 -8.88 2.70
C ASN A 190 18.06 -7.76 2.01
N LEU A 191 17.40 -6.89 2.77
CA LEU A 191 16.78 -5.68 2.23
C LEU A 191 17.85 -4.73 1.64
N GLU A 192 18.98 -4.55 2.34
CA GLU A 192 20.09 -3.73 1.85
C GLU A 192 20.63 -4.27 0.51
N LYS A 193 20.85 -5.58 0.40
CA LYS A 193 21.27 -6.23 -0.84
C LYS A 193 20.27 -6.01 -1.95
N PHE A 194 18.98 -6.16 -1.67
CA PHE A 194 17.91 -5.96 -2.62
C PHE A 194 17.85 -4.51 -3.12
N LEU A 195 17.82 -3.53 -2.22
CA LEU A 195 17.73 -2.11 -2.58
C LEU A 195 18.94 -1.64 -3.40
N LYS A 196 20.15 -2.06 -3.04
CA LYS A 196 21.38 -1.70 -3.79
C LYS A 196 21.37 -2.19 -5.24
N GLN A 197 20.61 -3.22 -5.55
CA GLN A 197 20.48 -3.74 -6.92
C GLN A 197 19.30 -3.10 -7.68
N ILE A 198 18.13 -2.96 -7.05
CA ILE A 198 16.93 -2.51 -7.75
C ILE A 198 16.84 -0.98 -7.91
N ILE A 199 17.36 -0.19 -6.94
CA ILE A 199 17.19 1.26 -6.99
C ILE A 199 17.95 1.92 -8.16
N PRO A 200 19.19 1.55 -8.50
CA PRO A 200 19.84 2.06 -9.70
C PRO A 200 19.03 1.79 -10.98
N VAL A 201 18.46 0.60 -11.12
CA VAL A 201 17.62 0.25 -12.27
C VAL A 201 16.33 1.09 -12.30
N ALA A 202 15.73 1.33 -11.14
CA ALA A 202 14.54 2.17 -11.04
C ALA A 202 14.85 3.64 -11.43
N GLU A 203 16.02 4.17 -11.02
CA GLU A 203 16.49 5.51 -11.43
C GLU A 203 16.66 5.61 -12.94
N GLU A 204 17.36 4.67 -13.55
CA GLU A 204 17.55 4.61 -15.01
C GLU A 204 16.21 4.56 -15.76
N CYS A 205 15.22 3.88 -15.21
CA CYS A 205 13.89 3.74 -15.77
C CYS A 205 12.94 4.91 -15.46
N GLY A 206 13.32 5.83 -14.57
CA GLY A 206 12.46 6.91 -14.10
C GLY A 206 11.22 6.41 -13.32
N VAL A 207 11.39 5.34 -12.53
CA VAL A 207 10.37 4.72 -11.68
C VAL A 207 10.71 4.95 -10.22
N ARG A 208 9.70 5.24 -9.38
CA ARG A 208 9.86 5.28 -7.93
C ARG A 208 9.46 3.93 -7.33
N MET A 209 10.37 3.33 -6.57
CA MET A 209 10.13 2.13 -5.79
C MET A 209 9.57 2.53 -4.44
N ALA A 210 8.32 2.20 -4.19
CA ALA A 210 7.56 2.65 -3.03
C ALA A 210 7.36 1.49 -2.04
N ILE A 211 8.22 1.37 -1.01
CA ILE A 211 8.05 0.33 -0.01
C ILE A 211 6.83 0.62 0.87
N HIS A 212 5.95 -0.38 1.01
CA HIS A 212 4.83 -0.34 1.96
C HIS A 212 5.33 -0.73 3.36
N PRO A 213 4.95 -0.01 4.43
CA PRO A 213 5.28 -0.40 5.80
C PRO A 213 4.64 -1.71 6.19
N ASP A 214 5.21 -2.37 7.18
CA ASP A 214 4.63 -3.59 7.75
C ASP A 214 3.20 -3.33 8.29
N ASP A 215 2.30 -4.27 8.10
CA ASP A 215 0.90 -4.15 8.49
C ASP A 215 0.40 -5.40 9.24
N PRO A 216 0.32 -5.33 10.56
CA PRO A 216 0.67 -4.22 11.45
C PRO A 216 2.20 -4.03 11.61
N PRO A 217 2.65 -2.85 12.10
CA PRO A 217 4.06 -2.50 12.19
C PRO A 217 4.70 -3.02 13.49
N TYR A 218 4.49 -4.27 13.81
CA TYR A 218 5.08 -4.97 14.94
C TYR A 218 5.14 -6.47 14.70
N PRO A 219 6.09 -7.20 15.34
CA PRO A 219 6.26 -8.63 15.16
C PRO A 219 4.98 -9.43 15.51
N ILE A 220 4.66 -10.41 14.68
CA ILE A 220 3.59 -11.38 14.92
C ILE A 220 4.23 -12.77 14.92
N PHE A 221 3.90 -13.60 15.91
CA PHE A 221 4.47 -14.94 16.08
C PHE A 221 6.02 -15.00 16.09
N GLY A 222 6.68 -13.93 16.54
CA GLY A 222 8.13 -13.84 16.55
C GLY A 222 8.78 -13.62 15.17
N ILE A 223 7.99 -13.43 14.12
CA ILE A 223 8.48 -13.08 12.80
C ILE A 223 8.90 -11.60 12.79
N PRO A 224 10.15 -11.27 12.39
CA PRO A 224 10.62 -9.89 12.40
C PRO A 224 9.83 -9.00 11.42
N ARG A 225 9.64 -7.75 11.81
CA ARG A 225 9.08 -6.67 11.00
C ARG A 225 10.04 -5.49 11.06
N ILE A 226 10.39 -4.90 9.91
CA ILE A 226 11.49 -3.92 9.81
C ILE A 226 11.09 -2.56 9.26
N ILE A 227 9.92 -2.41 8.65
CA ILE A 227 9.43 -1.10 8.20
C ILE A 227 8.27 -0.68 9.11
N THR A 228 8.60 -0.33 10.36
CA THR A 228 7.62 -0.25 11.45
C THR A 228 7.48 1.12 12.08
N ASN A 229 8.50 1.97 11.98
CA ASN A 229 8.57 3.27 12.65
C ASN A 229 9.50 4.23 11.90
N GLU A 230 9.60 5.46 12.41
CA GLU A 230 10.39 6.52 11.79
C GLU A 230 11.88 6.15 11.68
N GLU A 231 12.48 5.59 12.74
CA GLU A 231 13.91 5.21 12.75
C GLU A 231 14.21 4.16 11.69
N ASN A 232 13.37 3.14 11.60
CA ASN A 232 13.51 2.09 10.62
C ASN A 232 13.30 2.58 9.17
N ILE A 233 12.38 3.51 8.97
CA ILE A 233 12.18 4.15 7.66
C ILE A 233 13.42 4.98 7.29
N ASP A 234 13.98 5.75 8.21
CA ASP A 234 15.23 6.50 7.97
C ASP A 234 16.39 5.56 7.65
N ARG A 235 16.53 4.44 8.37
CA ARG A 235 17.52 3.39 8.06
C ARG A 235 17.34 2.87 6.63
N MET A 236 16.13 2.52 6.24
CA MET A 236 15.81 2.02 4.90
C MET A 236 16.15 3.05 3.82
N LEU A 237 15.74 4.31 3.98
CA LEU A 237 16.01 5.38 3.03
C LEU A 237 17.50 5.70 2.90
N SER A 238 18.28 5.49 3.95
CA SER A 238 19.74 5.73 3.95
C SER A 238 20.55 4.64 3.24
N ILE A 239 19.98 3.45 2.99
CA ILE A 239 20.67 2.37 2.27
C ILE A 239 21.06 2.81 0.85
N VAL A 240 20.14 3.46 0.15
CA VAL A 240 20.38 4.14 -1.13
C VAL A 240 19.65 5.48 -1.06
N ASP A 241 20.41 6.58 -0.91
CA ASP A 241 19.84 7.92 -0.79
C ASP A 241 19.45 8.48 -2.17
N SER A 242 18.29 8.04 -2.65
CA SER A 242 17.76 8.36 -3.97
C SER A 242 16.25 8.63 -3.89
N PRO A 243 15.72 9.59 -4.67
CA PRO A 243 14.26 9.75 -4.83
C PRO A 243 13.57 8.51 -5.37
N ALA A 244 14.28 7.63 -6.10
CA ALA A 244 13.74 6.35 -6.55
C ALA A 244 13.50 5.38 -5.40
N ASN A 245 14.22 5.49 -4.28
CA ASN A 245 13.98 4.77 -3.03
C ASN A 245 12.98 5.55 -2.18
N SER A 246 11.73 5.21 -2.23
CA SER A 246 10.61 5.98 -1.69
C SER A 246 9.67 5.14 -0.84
N LEU A 247 8.67 5.80 -0.29
CA LEU A 247 7.64 5.22 0.54
C LEU A 247 6.30 5.13 -0.20
N CYS A 248 5.61 4.02 -0.02
CA CYS A 248 4.18 3.95 -0.01
C CYS A 248 3.74 4.19 1.44
N LEU A 249 3.58 5.46 1.84
CA LEU A 249 3.23 5.77 3.22
C LEU A 249 1.77 5.43 3.47
N CYS A 250 1.53 4.37 4.26
CA CYS A 250 0.19 3.95 4.67
C CYS A 250 -0.12 4.51 6.06
N THR A 251 -1.09 5.42 6.12
CA THR A 251 -1.48 6.05 7.40
C THR A 251 -2.05 5.05 8.38
N GLY A 252 -2.83 4.07 7.90
CA GLY A 252 -3.42 3.04 8.75
C GLY A 252 -2.40 2.04 9.28
N SER A 253 -1.45 1.57 8.44
CA SER A 253 -0.43 0.62 8.87
C SER A 253 0.49 1.22 9.93
N LEU A 254 1.07 2.39 9.68
CA LEU A 254 1.95 3.04 10.66
C LEU A 254 1.18 3.63 11.84
N GLY A 255 -0.01 4.18 11.59
CA GLY A 255 -0.82 4.85 12.61
C GLY A 255 -1.56 3.91 13.56
N CYS A 256 -1.59 2.58 13.32
CA CYS A 256 -2.10 1.64 14.30
C CYS A 256 -1.12 1.36 15.45
N ALA A 257 0.16 1.75 15.33
CA ALA A 257 1.11 1.71 16.43
C ALA A 257 1.06 3.01 17.23
N LEU A 258 0.70 2.93 18.51
CA LEU A 258 0.56 4.09 19.41
C LEU A 258 1.86 4.89 19.59
N THR A 259 3.00 4.31 19.24
CA THR A 259 4.33 4.96 19.33
C THR A 259 4.67 5.82 18.10
N ASN A 260 3.91 5.71 17.02
CA ASN A 260 4.15 6.44 15.78
C ASN A 260 3.31 7.73 15.72
N ASP A 261 3.98 8.86 15.57
CA ASP A 261 3.33 10.12 15.20
C ASP A 261 3.24 10.21 13.67
N ILE A 262 2.15 9.70 13.13
CA ILE A 262 1.96 9.57 11.66
C ILE A 262 1.84 10.93 10.97
N VAL A 263 1.36 11.98 11.65
CA VAL A 263 1.30 13.34 11.09
C VAL A 263 2.72 13.88 10.93
N ARG A 264 3.55 13.79 11.97
CA ARG A 264 4.95 14.20 11.94
C ARG A 264 5.76 13.40 10.91
N MET A 265 5.55 12.09 10.84
CA MET A 265 6.21 11.23 9.85
C MET A 265 5.82 11.64 8.42
N THR A 266 4.54 11.92 8.17
CA THR A 266 4.07 12.41 6.87
C THR A 266 4.75 13.73 6.51
N GLU A 267 4.78 14.70 7.42
CA GLU A 267 5.43 15.99 7.20
C GLU A 267 6.92 15.82 6.89
N LYS A 268 7.63 15.01 7.67
CA LYS A 268 9.07 14.74 7.50
C LYS A 268 9.39 14.16 6.12
N TYR A 269 8.66 13.14 5.69
CA TYR A 269 8.96 12.45 4.44
C TYR A 269 8.41 13.18 3.22
N ALA A 270 7.32 13.94 3.34
CA ALA A 270 6.88 14.86 2.30
C ALA A 270 7.90 15.98 2.07
N ALA A 271 8.44 16.59 3.13
CA ALA A 271 9.48 17.62 3.04
C ALA A 271 10.77 17.13 2.36
N ARG A 272 11.06 15.84 2.39
CA ARG A 272 12.23 15.20 1.77
C ARG A 272 11.96 14.63 0.39
N ASP A 273 10.77 14.80 -0.17
CA ASP A 273 10.30 14.13 -1.40
C ASP A 273 10.51 12.62 -1.37
N ARG A 274 10.19 11.98 -0.23
CA ARG A 274 10.34 10.53 -0.07
C ARG A 274 9.03 9.76 -0.08
N ILE A 275 7.90 10.41 -0.32
CA ILE A 275 6.60 9.76 -0.48
C ILE A 275 6.26 9.72 -1.98
N ALA A 276 6.26 8.53 -2.57
CA ALA A 276 5.80 8.34 -3.95
C ALA A 276 4.31 8.05 -3.99
N PHE A 277 3.78 7.38 -2.97
CA PHE A 277 2.40 6.94 -2.89
C PHE A 277 1.87 7.06 -1.46
N MET A 278 0.66 7.58 -1.31
CA MET A 278 -0.07 7.67 -0.04
C MET A 278 -1.24 6.70 -0.03
N HIS A 279 -1.27 5.81 0.95
CA HIS A 279 -2.46 5.08 1.33
C HIS A 279 -3.15 5.82 2.47
N MET A 280 -4.22 6.52 2.16
CA MET A 280 -4.99 7.27 3.15
C MET A 280 -6.07 6.38 3.74
N ARG A 281 -5.74 5.72 4.85
CA ARG A 281 -6.61 4.81 5.60
C ARG A 281 -6.70 5.26 7.05
N ASN A 282 -7.90 5.27 7.61
CA ASN A 282 -8.10 5.55 9.02
C ASN A 282 -8.36 4.25 9.80
N VAL A 283 -7.87 4.19 11.01
CA VAL A 283 -8.06 3.09 11.95
C VAL A 283 -8.44 3.63 13.33
N LEU A 284 -9.30 2.93 14.03
CA LEU A 284 -9.57 3.17 15.44
C LEU A 284 -8.66 2.26 16.26
N VAL A 285 -7.68 2.84 16.94
CA VAL A 285 -6.75 2.12 17.81
C VAL A 285 -7.35 2.02 19.21
N LEU A 286 -7.31 0.83 19.80
CA LEU A 286 -7.83 0.53 21.13
C LEU A 286 -6.68 0.58 22.17
N ASP A 287 -7.03 0.67 23.46
CA ASP A 287 -6.08 0.83 24.56
C ASP A 287 -5.05 -0.32 24.67
N ASP A 288 -5.41 -1.52 24.21
CA ASP A 288 -4.54 -2.69 24.20
C ASP A 288 -3.65 -2.81 22.95
N GLY A 289 -3.73 -1.83 22.03
CA GLY A 289 -3.03 -1.83 20.75
C GLY A 289 -3.72 -2.64 19.65
N SER A 290 -4.90 -3.23 19.93
CA SER A 290 -5.80 -3.72 18.88
C SER A 290 -6.31 -2.58 18.03
N PHE A 291 -6.76 -2.86 16.80
CA PHE A 291 -7.34 -1.81 15.97
C PHE A 291 -8.48 -2.32 15.08
N GLU A 292 -9.36 -1.40 14.72
CA GLU A 292 -10.44 -1.59 13.78
C GLU A 292 -10.25 -0.67 12.59
N GLU A 293 -10.38 -1.17 11.36
CA GLU A 293 -10.46 -0.31 10.19
C GLU A 293 -11.80 0.41 10.17
N CYS A 294 -11.80 1.67 9.83
CA CYS A 294 -12.99 2.52 9.92
C CYS A 294 -13.15 3.41 8.68
N GLY A 295 -14.22 4.20 8.62
CA GLY A 295 -14.41 5.17 7.54
C GLY A 295 -13.33 6.25 7.54
N HIS A 296 -13.06 6.86 6.39
CA HIS A 296 -11.92 7.75 6.15
C HIS A 296 -11.98 9.10 6.90
N LEU A 297 -13.13 9.52 7.43
CA LEU A 297 -13.23 10.79 8.18
C LEU A 297 -12.37 10.74 9.44
N SER A 298 -11.65 11.83 9.76
CA SER A 298 -10.81 11.94 10.97
C SER A 298 -11.55 11.51 12.25
N LYS A 299 -12.82 11.92 12.40
CA LYS A 299 -13.64 11.59 13.58
C LYS A 299 -14.01 10.10 13.74
N ASN A 300 -13.80 9.29 12.70
CA ASN A 300 -14.19 7.88 12.72
C ASN A 300 -13.10 6.98 13.31
N GLY A 301 -11.88 7.48 13.42
CA GLY A 301 -10.74 6.73 13.92
C GLY A 301 -9.76 7.58 14.70
N SER A 302 -8.54 7.09 14.84
CA SER A 302 -7.48 7.70 15.64
C SER A 302 -6.57 8.62 14.84
N ILE A 303 -6.71 8.69 13.51
CA ILE A 303 -5.83 9.43 12.62
C ILE A 303 -6.52 10.71 12.13
N ASP A 304 -5.85 11.85 12.32
CA ASP A 304 -6.32 13.13 11.78
C ASP A 304 -5.94 13.27 10.29
N MET A 305 -6.88 12.87 9.42
CA MET A 305 -6.70 12.90 7.98
C MET A 305 -6.57 14.32 7.42
N TYR A 306 -7.08 15.34 8.15
CA TYR A 306 -6.91 16.74 7.78
C TYR A 306 -5.45 17.18 7.98
N GLU A 307 -4.85 16.90 9.15
CA GLU A 307 -3.45 17.27 9.42
C GLU A 307 -2.49 16.48 8.50
N ILE A 308 -2.77 15.21 8.18
CA ILE A 308 -2.05 14.45 7.15
C ILE A 308 -2.07 15.19 5.80
N THR A 309 -3.27 15.56 5.34
CA THR A 309 -3.43 16.25 4.03
C THR A 309 -2.73 17.60 4.04
N LYS A 310 -2.84 18.35 5.11
CA LYS A 310 -2.20 19.66 5.29
C LYS A 310 -0.68 19.54 5.24
N ALA A 311 -0.10 18.51 5.86
CA ALA A 311 1.34 18.24 5.78
C ALA A 311 1.78 17.96 4.33
N LEU A 312 1.03 17.16 3.57
CA LEU A 312 1.30 16.88 2.17
C LEU A 312 1.25 18.14 1.30
N VAL A 313 0.16 18.92 1.41
CA VAL A 313 -0.03 20.14 0.61
C VAL A 313 1.03 21.21 0.95
N LYS A 314 1.38 21.36 2.24
CA LYS A 314 2.45 22.28 2.71
C LYS A 314 3.77 22.05 2.00
N HIS A 315 4.11 20.80 1.69
CA HIS A 315 5.36 20.42 1.03
C HIS A 315 5.22 20.18 -0.48
N GLY A 316 4.08 20.56 -1.08
CA GLY A 316 3.87 20.49 -2.52
C GLY A 316 3.79 19.07 -3.07
N PHE A 317 3.28 18.12 -2.28
CA PHE A 317 3.15 16.72 -2.69
C PHE A 317 2.32 16.61 -3.99
N ASP A 318 2.90 15.98 -5.01
CA ASP A 318 2.29 15.73 -6.32
C ASP A 318 2.23 14.24 -6.68
N GLY A 319 2.47 13.38 -5.70
CA GLY A 319 2.46 11.92 -5.83
C GLY A 319 1.06 11.33 -5.96
N TYR A 320 1.02 10.02 -5.86
CA TYR A 320 -0.22 9.27 -5.93
C TYR A 320 -0.89 9.16 -4.55
N VAL A 321 -2.22 9.18 -4.55
CA VAL A 321 -3.05 9.02 -3.34
C VAL A 321 -4.16 8.02 -3.63
N ARG A 322 -4.44 7.11 -2.72
CA ARG A 322 -5.68 6.31 -2.77
C ARG A 322 -6.37 6.21 -1.41
N PRO A 323 -7.71 6.12 -1.40
CA PRO A 323 -8.42 5.57 -0.26
C PRO A 323 -8.07 4.08 -0.18
N ASP A 324 -7.31 3.67 0.81
CA ASP A 324 -6.79 2.31 0.89
C ASP A 324 -7.91 1.28 1.16
N HIS A 325 -8.05 0.76 2.37
CA HIS A 325 -9.19 -0.06 2.73
C HIS A 325 -10.40 0.80 3.09
N GLY A 326 -11.60 0.25 2.88
CA GLY A 326 -12.86 0.80 3.33
C GLY A 326 -13.70 -0.27 4.03
N ARG A 327 -14.78 0.16 4.66
CA ARG A 327 -15.79 -0.74 5.20
C ARG A 327 -16.62 -1.33 4.06
N MET A 328 -17.24 -2.47 4.29
CA MET A 328 -18.31 -2.97 3.43
C MET A 328 -19.63 -2.37 3.91
N ILE A 329 -20.24 -1.52 3.08
CA ILE A 329 -21.48 -0.79 3.40
C ILE A 329 -22.57 -1.11 2.38
N TRP A 330 -23.83 -0.85 2.73
CA TRP A 330 -25.00 -0.92 1.84
C TRP A 330 -25.22 -2.26 1.15
N GLY A 331 -24.80 -3.37 1.81
CA GLY A 331 -24.94 -4.71 1.26
C GLY A 331 -24.00 -5.02 0.10
N GLU A 332 -22.94 -4.27 -0.06
CA GLU A 332 -21.92 -4.50 -1.07
C GLU A 332 -21.31 -5.90 -0.94
N VAL A 333 -21.10 -6.55 -2.09
CA VAL A 333 -20.43 -7.84 -2.19
C VAL A 333 -19.10 -7.63 -2.92
N GLY A 334 -18.02 -8.10 -2.32
CA GLY A 334 -16.69 -7.96 -2.88
C GLY A 334 -15.61 -8.44 -1.92
N LYS A 335 -14.36 -8.19 -2.29
CA LYS A 335 -13.21 -8.50 -1.43
C LYS A 335 -13.27 -7.63 -0.17
N PRO A 336 -13.24 -8.21 1.04
CA PRO A 336 -13.29 -7.44 2.29
C PRO A 336 -12.25 -6.32 2.33
N GLY A 337 -12.67 -5.12 2.70
CA GLY A 337 -11.84 -3.92 2.69
C GLY A 337 -11.69 -3.24 1.31
N TYR A 338 -12.06 -3.91 0.23
CA TYR A 338 -11.85 -3.42 -1.13
C TYR A 338 -13.15 -3.21 -1.94
N GLY A 339 -14.28 -3.02 -1.27
CA GLY A 339 -15.53 -2.61 -1.90
C GLY A 339 -15.45 -1.24 -2.58
N LEU A 340 -16.43 -0.92 -3.42
CA LEU A 340 -16.49 0.36 -4.13
C LEU A 340 -16.93 1.51 -3.22
N TYR A 341 -18.04 1.30 -2.47
CA TYR A 341 -18.81 2.43 -1.93
C TYR A 341 -18.06 3.22 -0.86
N ASP A 342 -17.56 2.59 0.19
CA ASP A 342 -16.87 3.32 1.27
C ASP A 342 -15.54 3.91 0.79
N ARG A 343 -14.83 3.22 -0.13
CA ARG A 343 -13.63 3.77 -0.76
C ARG A 343 -13.94 4.96 -1.69
N ALA A 344 -15.06 4.94 -2.42
CA ALA A 344 -15.48 6.08 -3.22
C ALA A 344 -15.86 7.29 -2.36
N LEU A 345 -16.53 7.05 -1.21
CA LEU A 345 -16.77 8.11 -0.21
C LEU A 345 -15.46 8.63 0.36
N GLY A 346 -14.50 7.75 0.63
CA GLY A 346 -13.13 8.10 1.05
C GLY A 346 -12.42 8.95 0.01
N ALA A 347 -12.48 8.59 -1.26
CA ALA A 347 -11.91 9.35 -2.36
C ALA A 347 -12.50 10.77 -2.45
N ALA A 348 -13.82 10.89 -2.32
CA ALA A 348 -14.52 12.19 -2.32
C ALA A 348 -14.08 13.05 -1.11
N TYR A 349 -13.95 12.44 0.07
CA TYR A 349 -13.46 13.12 1.28
C TYR A 349 -12.01 13.61 1.12
N ILE A 350 -11.12 12.76 0.60
CA ILE A 350 -9.72 13.09 0.32
C ILE A 350 -9.64 14.27 -0.66
N ASN A 351 -10.41 14.24 -1.76
CA ASN A 351 -10.49 15.36 -2.70
C ASN A 351 -10.88 16.67 -2.01
N GLY A 352 -11.90 16.62 -1.14
CA GLY A 352 -12.36 17.79 -0.38
C GLY A 352 -11.28 18.33 0.57
N LEU A 353 -10.52 17.47 1.22
CA LEU A 353 -9.41 17.87 2.10
C LEU A 353 -8.29 18.56 1.32
N PHE A 354 -7.85 17.97 0.20
CA PHE A 354 -6.82 18.58 -0.65
C PHE A 354 -7.28 19.93 -1.19
N GLU A 355 -8.51 20.02 -1.71
CA GLU A 355 -9.07 21.29 -2.20
C GLU A 355 -9.09 22.36 -1.09
N ALA A 356 -9.52 22.01 0.12
CA ALA A 356 -9.59 22.93 1.25
C ALA A 356 -8.19 23.41 1.68
N CYS A 357 -7.23 22.48 1.82
CA CYS A 357 -5.86 22.79 2.20
C CYS A 357 -5.16 23.67 1.15
N GLU A 358 -5.28 23.35 -0.14
CA GLU A 358 -4.71 24.15 -1.22
C GLU A 358 -5.27 25.58 -1.28
N LYS A 359 -6.57 25.76 -1.03
CA LYS A 359 -7.20 27.08 -0.97
C LYS A 359 -6.72 27.89 0.24
N SER A 360 -6.58 27.23 1.40
CA SER A 360 -6.16 27.92 2.64
C SER A 360 -4.69 28.39 2.60
N MET A 361 -3.83 27.70 1.84
CA MET A 361 -2.41 28.08 1.70
C MET A 361 -2.16 29.19 0.64
N LYS A 362 -3.14 29.54 -0.16
CA LYS A 362 -3.05 30.63 -1.15
C LYS A 362 -3.49 31.99 -0.60
N ASN A 363 -4.09 31.99 0.59
CA ASN A 363 -4.49 33.18 1.33
C ASN A 363 -3.46 33.49 2.43
#